data_851e50e26a167ca5e8e78dc004610803
#
_entry.id   851e50e26a167ca5e8e78dc004610803
#
_cell.length_a   1.000
_cell.length_b   1.000
_cell.length_c   1.000
_cell.angle_alpha   90.00
_cell.angle_beta   90.00
_cell.angle_gamma   90.00
#
_symmetry.space_group_name_H-M   'P 1'
#
loop_
_entity.id
_entity.type
_entity.pdbx_description
1 polymer ?
#
loop_
_entity_poly.entity_id
_entity_poly.type
_entity_poly.pdbx_seq_one_letter_code
_entity_poly.pdbx_strand_id
1 'polypeptide(L)'
;MLRRRVSAELPVFPWDTLSDVTAKARAHAGGIVDLSVGTPVDPVAPLIREALAAASAEPGYPTTAGTAALRRSAISALERRYGITGVGEQAVLPVIGTKELIAWLPTLLGLGPDDLVVVPELAYPTYDVGARLAGAQVVVADSLTQVGPRTPALVFINSPSNPTGKVLGVDHLRKVVGWARERGAVIASDECYLGLSWDASPLSVLHPSVSGGDHTGLLAVHSLSKTS
;
A
#
# COMPACT_ATOMS: atom_id res chain seq x y z
N MET A 1 -13.64 14.80 -32.36
CA MET A 1 -13.00 13.63 -31.76
C MET A 1 -13.56 13.45 -30.35
N LEU A 2 -14.30 12.38 -30.05
CA LEU A 2 -14.83 12.12 -28.71
C LEU A 2 -13.65 11.80 -27.79
N ARG A 3 -13.59 12.43 -26.60
CA ARG A 3 -12.56 12.11 -25.60
C ARG A 3 -12.67 10.65 -25.19
N ARG A 4 -11.56 9.92 -25.26
CA ARG A 4 -11.49 8.53 -24.81
C ARG A 4 -11.78 8.47 -23.30
N ARG A 5 -12.69 7.60 -22.88
CA ARG A 5 -13.02 7.43 -21.46
C ARG A 5 -11.99 6.50 -20.84
N VAL A 6 -11.23 6.99 -19.87
CA VAL A 6 -10.24 6.19 -19.11
C VAL A 6 -10.90 4.95 -18.49
N SER A 7 -12.15 5.07 -18.02
CA SER A 7 -12.90 3.94 -17.46
C SER A 7 -13.11 2.75 -18.40
N ALA A 8 -13.01 2.95 -19.74
CA ALA A 8 -13.15 1.85 -20.70
C ALA A 8 -11.91 0.93 -20.75
N GLU A 9 -10.79 1.34 -20.15
CA GLU A 9 -9.52 0.62 -20.16
C GLU A 9 -9.17 0.01 -18.80
N LEU A 10 -9.95 0.32 -17.79
CA LEU A 10 -9.74 -0.22 -16.45
C LEU A 10 -10.32 -1.64 -16.35
N PRO A 11 -9.66 -2.55 -15.64
CA PRO A 11 -10.20 -3.87 -15.37
C PRO A 11 -11.47 -3.76 -14.52
N VAL A 12 -12.37 -4.74 -14.68
CA VAL A 12 -13.55 -4.86 -13.81
C VAL A 12 -13.07 -5.10 -12.38
N PHE A 13 -13.63 -4.33 -11.43
CA PHE A 13 -13.28 -4.50 -10.04
C PHE A 13 -13.79 -5.86 -9.54
N PRO A 14 -12.95 -6.74 -8.97
CA PRO A 14 -13.32 -8.12 -8.70
C PRO A 14 -14.57 -8.30 -7.82
N TRP A 15 -14.78 -7.41 -6.85
CA TRP A 15 -15.94 -7.47 -5.95
C TRP A 15 -17.27 -7.16 -6.65
N ASP A 16 -17.27 -6.37 -7.73
CA ASP A 16 -18.47 -6.06 -8.50
C ASP A 16 -19.01 -7.32 -9.19
N THR A 17 -18.16 -8.29 -9.49
CA THR A 17 -18.57 -9.58 -10.08
C THR A 17 -19.31 -10.50 -9.09
N LEU A 18 -19.28 -10.19 -7.80
CA LEU A 18 -19.92 -11.00 -6.75
C LEU A 18 -21.36 -10.55 -6.43
N SER A 19 -21.87 -9.49 -7.04
CA SER A 19 -23.17 -8.89 -6.70
C SER A 19 -24.32 -9.90 -6.79
N ASP A 20 -24.41 -10.65 -7.90
CA ASP A 20 -25.49 -11.63 -8.13
C ASP A 20 -25.39 -12.83 -7.18
N VAL A 21 -24.19 -13.32 -6.94
CA VAL A 21 -23.93 -14.42 -6.00
C VAL A 21 -24.29 -13.99 -4.58
N THR A 22 -23.93 -12.77 -4.19
CA THR A 22 -24.25 -12.19 -2.88
C THR A 22 -25.77 -12.02 -2.72
N ALA A 23 -26.46 -11.52 -3.74
CA ALA A 23 -27.93 -11.40 -3.73
C ALA A 23 -28.62 -12.76 -3.54
N LYS A 24 -28.17 -13.78 -4.28
CA LYS A 24 -28.65 -15.17 -4.13
C LYS A 24 -28.41 -15.72 -2.74
N ALA A 25 -27.22 -15.52 -2.17
CA ALA A 25 -26.89 -15.98 -0.84
C ALA A 25 -27.74 -15.30 0.25
N ARG A 26 -27.95 -13.98 0.14
CA ARG A 26 -28.81 -13.22 1.06
C ARG A 26 -30.30 -13.63 1.01
N ALA A 27 -30.76 -14.17 -0.10
CA ALA A 27 -32.14 -14.67 -0.23
C ALA A 27 -32.38 -16.03 0.45
N HIS A 28 -31.34 -16.70 0.95
CA HIS A 28 -31.46 -17.96 1.68
C HIS A 28 -32.13 -17.74 3.04
N ALA A 29 -33.07 -18.62 3.43
CA ALA A 29 -33.84 -18.49 4.68
C ALA A 29 -32.96 -18.47 5.95
N GLY A 30 -31.81 -19.12 5.94
CA GLY A 30 -30.82 -19.11 7.01
C GLY A 30 -29.88 -17.89 7.02
N GLY A 31 -30.07 -16.94 6.07
CA GLY A 31 -29.19 -15.78 5.90
C GLY A 31 -27.84 -16.13 5.25
N ILE A 32 -26.90 -15.20 5.36
CA ILE A 32 -25.54 -15.32 4.80
C ILE A 32 -24.49 -15.16 5.89
N VAL A 33 -23.42 -15.95 5.83
CA VAL A 33 -22.15 -15.66 6.50
C VAL A 33 -21.21 -15.09 5.43
N ASP A 34 -21.00 -13.77 5.45
CA ASP A 34 -20.19 -13.09 4.46
C ASP A 34 -18.71 -13.11 4.88
N LEU A 35 -17.89 -13.89 4.18
CA LEU A 35 -16.45 -14.01 4.37
C LEU A 35 -15.66 -13.38 3.21
N SER A 36 -16.30 -12.59 2.36
CA SER A 36 -15.67 -12.00 1.16
C SER A 36 -14.66 -10.90 1.49
N VAL A 37 -14.89 -10.16 2.58
CA VAL A 37 -14.01 -9.09 3.04
C VAL A 37 -13.80 -9.21 4.54
N GLY A 38 -12.53 -9.32 4.96
CA GLY A 38 -12.17 -9.30 6.38
C GLY A 38 -12.41 -7.90 6.97
N THR A 39 -13.32 -7.83 7.96
CA THR A 39 -13.64 -6.58 8.66
C THR A 39 -13.46 -6.79 10.16
N PRO A 40 -12.77 -5.89 10.89
CA PRO A 40 -12.70 -5.95 12.35
C PRO A 40 -14.10 -5.92 12.96
N VAL A 41 -14.34 -6.78 13.95
CA VAL A 41 -15.63 -6.86 14.66
C VAL A 41 -15.57 -6.27 16.06
N ASP A 42 -14.38 -6.05 16.58
CA ASP A 42 -14.18 -5.45 17.90
C ASP A 42 -14.50 -3.96 17.87
N PRO A 43 -15.08 -3.40 18.95
CA PRO A 43 -15.36 -1.98 19.02
C PRO A 43 -14.05 -1.17 19.08
N VAL A 44 -14.06 0.00 18.45
CA VAL A 44 -12.93 0.95 18.55
C VAL A 44 -12.75 1.37 20.01
N ALA A 45 -11.50 1.33 20.48
CA ALA A 45 -11.17 1.67 21.86
C ALA A 45 -11.68 3.08 22.24
N PRO A 46 -12.24 3.27 23.47
CA PRO A 46 -12.77 4.57 23.91
C PRO A 46 -11.78 5.70 23.74
N LEU A 47 -10.50 5.49 24.08
CA LEU A 47 -9.44 6.49 23.94
C LEU A 47 -9.35 7.08 22.52
N ILE A 48 -9.49 6.23 21.49
CA ILE A 48 -9.42 6.67 20.09
C ILE A 48 -10.67 7.47 19.73
N ARG A 49 -11.84 6.99 20.15
CA ARG A 49 -13.12 7.66 19.91
C ARG A 49 -13.18 9.04 20.57
N GLU A 50 -12.72 9.15 21.82
CA GLU A 50 -12.65 10.39 22.58
C GLU A 50 -11.70 11.38 21.94
N ALA A 51 -10.50 10.94 21.51
CA ALA A 51 -9.54 11.78 20.81
C ALA A 51 -10.10 12.34 19.49
N LEU A 52 -10.79 11.50 18.70
CA LEU A 52 -11.45 11.94 17.46
C LEU A 52 -12.59 12.93 17.75
N ALA A 53 -13.40 12.68 18.78
CA ALA A 53 -14.48 13.58 19.18
C ALA A 53 -13.92 14.95 19.62
N ALA A 54 -12.86 14.97 20.41
CA ALA A 54 -12.21 16.21 20.84
C ALA A 54 -11.65 16.99 19.64
N ALA A 55 -10.99 16.32 18.70
CA ALA A 55 -10.41 16.95 17.52
C ALA A 55 -11.46 17.45 16.51
N SER A 56 -12.71 16.98 16.58
CA SER A 56 -13.76 17.38 15.62
C SER A 56 -14.13 18.87 15.67
N ALA A 57 -13.80 19.55 16.76
CA ALA A 57 -14.07 20.97 16.97
C ALA A 57 -12.86 21.88 16.66
N GLU A 58 -11.74 21.33 16.21
CA GLU A 58 -10.55 22.13 15.87
C GLU A 58 -10.86 23.10 14.71
N PRO A 59 -10.57 24.40 14.88
CA PRO A 59 -10.85 25.39 13.86
C PRO A 59 -9.83 25.36 12.71
N GLY A 60 -10.27 25.84 11.54
CA GLY A 60 -9.42 26.04 10.37
C GLY A 60 -9.33 24.84 9.45
N TYR A 61 -8.45 24.93 8.45
CA TYR A 61 -8.21 23.88 7.49
C TYR A 61 -7.00 23.02 7.91
N PRO A 62 -7.07 21.69 7.76
CA PRO A 62 -5.91 20.84 8.03
C PRO A 62 -4.78 21.16 7.04
N THR A 63 -3.54 21.09 7.50
CA THR A 63 -2.38 21.22 6.63
C THR A 63 -2.22 19.96 5.78
N THR A 64 -1.86 20.13 4.51
CA THR A 64 -1.66 19.00 3.58
C THR A 64 -0.56 18.04 4.03
N ALA A 65 0.49 18.57 4.67
CA ALA A 65 1.58 17.76 5.21
C ALA A 65 1.27 17.12 6.58
N GLY A 66 0.08 17.38 7.14
CA GLY A 66 -0.25 17.00 8.51
C GLY A 66 0.49 17.83 9.55
N THR A 67 0.09 17.69 10.82
CA THR A 67 0.75 18.40 11.93
C THR A 67 2.13 17.81 12.23
N ALA A 68 3.05 18.61 12.75
CA ALA A 68 4.35 18.11 13.21
C ALA A 68 4.19 17.06 14.33
N ALA A 69 3.17 17.21 15.20
CA ALA A 69 2.86 16.23 16.23
C ALA A 69 2.48 14.86 15.65
N LEU A 70 1.62 14.84 14.62
CA LEU A 70 1.24 13.61 13.91
C LEU A 70 2.47 12.92 13.29
N ARG A 71 3.30 13.68 12.56
CA ARG A 71 4.51 13.13 11.92
C ARG A 71 5.49 12.56 12.93
N ARG A 72 5.78 13.28 14.03
CA ARG A 72 6.64 12.77 15.11
C ARG A 72 6.06 11.52 15.77
N SER A 73 4.75 11.49 16.01
CA SER A 73 4.09 10.30 16.58
C SER A 73 4.19 9.10 15.64
N ALA A 74 4.03 9.31 14.33
CA ALA A 74 4.23 8.26 13.33
C ALA A 74 5.66 7.73 13.33
N ILE A 75 6.67 8.62 13.28
CA ILE A 75 8.11 8.23 13.34
C ILE A 75 8.39 7.43 14.60
N SER A 76 7.97 7.92 15.77
CA SER A 76 8.17 7.24 17.04
C SER A 76 7.48 5.86 17.08
N ALA A 77 6.30 5.73 16.46
CA ALA A 77 5.62 4.44 16.36
C ALA A 77 6.36 3.47 15.41
N LEU A 78 6.84 3.95 14.28
CA LEU A 78 7.62 3.14 13.32
C LEU A 78 8.93 2.64 13.94
N GLU A 79 9.63 3.51 14.68
CA GLU A 79 10.85 3.14 15.39
C GLU A 79 10.58 2.08 16.46
N ARG A 80 9.62 2.34 17.36
CA ARG A 80 9.32 1.41 18.47
C ARG A 80 8.77 0.07 18.01
N ARG A 81 7.91 0.05 16.98
CA ARG A 81 7.20 -1.17 16.54
C ARG A 81 7.98 -1.97 15.54
N TYR A 82 8.75 -1.32 14.68
CA TYR A 82 9.34 -1.95 13.50
C TYR A 82 10.83 -1.70 13.34
N GLY A 83 11.48 -1.01 14.29
CA GLY A 83 12.91 -0.73 14.24
C GLY A 83 13.34 0.17 13.06
N ILE A 84 12.41 0.94 12.50
CA ILE A 84 12.70 1.87 11.40
C ILE A 84 13.35 3.12 11.99
N THR A 85 14.58 3.40 11.60
CA THR A 85 15.35 4.56 12.08
C THR A 85 15.76 5.46 10.92
N GLY A 86 16.14 6.70 11.20
CA GLY A 86 16.65 7.64 10.20
C GLY A 86 15.56 8.32 9.36
N VAL A 87 14.28 8.17 9.71
CA VAL A 87 13.17 8.85 9.02
C VAL A 87 12.99 10.25 9.62
N GLY A 88 13.19 11.29 8.82
CA GLY A 88 12.93 12.67 9.21
C GLY A 88 11.46 13.07 9.08
N GLU A 89 11.03 14.13 9.78
CA GLU A 89 9.64 14.62 9.73
C GLU A 89 9.19 14.97 8.29
N GLN A 90 10.09 15.43 7.45
CA GLN A 90 9.80 15.78 6.05
C GLN A 90 9.56 14.55 5.15
N ALA A 91 9.97 13.37 5.60
CA ALA A 91 9.77 12.11 4.88
C ALA A 91 8.45 11.42 5.25
N VAL A 92 7.62 12.00 6.12
CA VAL A 92 6.33 11.44 6.53
C VAL A 92 5.20 12.29 5.98
N LEU A 93 4.35 11.68 5.16
CA LEU A 93 3.16 12.30 4.58
C LEU A 93 1.91 11.54 5.01
N PRO A 94 1.05 12.12 5.83
CA PRO A 94 -0.28 11.56 6.11
C PRO A 94 -1.16 11.61 4.86
N VAL A 95 -1.89 10.53 4.62
CA VAL A 95 -2.83 10.41 3.49
C VAL A 95 -4.20 9.95 4.00
N ILE A 96 -5.27 10.20 3.26
CA ILE A 96 -6.63 9.84 3.66
C ILE A 96 -6.94 8.34 3.52
N GLY A 97 -6.05 7.59 2.89
CA GLY A 97 -6.13 6.15 2.78
C GLY A 97 -5.06 5.59 1.86
N THR A 98 -4.54 4.39 2.20
CA THR A 98 -3.51 3.72 1.41
C THR A 98 -4.00 3.33 0.02
N LYS A 99 -5.27 2.93 -0.10
CA LYS A 99 -5.89 2.61 -1.39
C LYS A 99 -5.84 3.79 -2.35
N GLU A 100 -6.20 4.97 -1.88
CA GLU A 100 -6.17 6.19 -2.70
C GLU A 100 -4.73 6.57 -3.06
N LEU A 101 -3.83 6.58 -2.09
CA LEU A 101 -2.41 6.84 -2.36
C LEU A 101 -1.85 5.89 -3.42
N ILE A 102 -2.10 4.59 -3.30
CA ILE A 102 -1.63 3.57 -4.25
C ILE A 102 -2.17 3.85 -5.66
N ALA A 103 -3.47 4.20 -5.77
CA ALA A 103 -4.07 4.51 -7.06
C ALA A 103 -3.48 5.77 -7.70
N TRP A 104 -3.12 6.77 -6.91
CA TRP A 104 -2.55 8.03 -7.38
C TRP A 104 -1.04 8.03 -7.52
N LEU A 105 -0.33 7.14 -6.85
CA LEU A 105 1.13 7.15 -6.77
C LEU A 105 1.82 7.18 -8.15
N PRO A 106 1.46 6.36 -9.14
CA PRO A 106 2.07 6.45 -10.46
C PRO A 106 1.90 7.83 -11.10
N THR A 107 0.72 8.44 -10.98
CA THR A 107 0.45 9.80 -11.47
C THR A 107 1.25 10.86 -10.72
N LEU A 108 1.36 10.75 -9.39
CA LEU A 108 2.14 11.67 -8.56
C LEU A 108 3.64 11.60 -8.86
N LEU A 109 4.13 10.44 -9.28
CA LEU A 109 5.50 10.24 -9.76
C LEU A 109 5.71 10.71 -11.20
N GLY A 110 4.66 11.20 -11.88
CA GLY A 110 4.73 11.69 -13.25
C GLY A 110 4.85 10.58 -14.30
N LEU A 111 4.47 9.35 -13.97
CA LEU A 111 4.57 8.22 -14.89
C LEU A 111 3.57 8.32 -16.03
N GLY A 112 3.93 7.78 -17.19
CA GLY A 112 3.15 7.83 -18.42
C GLY A 112 3.38 6.60 -19.32
N PRO A 113 3.01 6.69 -20.62
CA PRO A 113 2.99 5.55 -21.54
C PRO A 113 4.34 4.85 -21.75
N ASP A 114 5.43 5.56 -21.55
CA ASP A 114 6.79 5.03 -21.72
C ASP A 114 7.35 4.40 -20.45
N ASP A 115 6.63 4.55 -19.33
CA ASP A 115 7.06 4.05 -18.03
C ASP A 115 6.49 2.66 -17.74
N LEU A 116 7.29 1.86 -17.02
CA LEU A 116 6.95 0.51 -16.63
C LEU A 116 6.70 0.43 -15.13
N VAL A 117 5.57 -0.12 -14.74
CA VAL A 117 5.21 -0.42 -13.35
C VAL A 117 5.16 -1.93 -13.14
N VAL A 118 5.94 -2.41 -12.19
CA VAL A 118 5.92 -3.83 -11.81
C VAL A 118 4.94 -4.04 -10.65
N VAL A 119 4.07 -5.04 -10.79
CA VAL A 119 3.11 -5.46 -9.77
C VAL A 119 3.23 -6.95 -9.50
N PRO A 120 2.97 -7.45 -8.27
CA PRO A 120 2.96 -8.88 -8.00
C PRO A 120 1.85 -9.60 -8.79
N GLU A 121 2.01 -10.91 -9.03
CA GLU A 121 1.05 -11.73 -9.79
C GLU A 121 -0.28 -11.83 -9.04
N LEU A 122 -0.24 -12.18 -7.76
CA LEU A 122 -1.40 -12.15 -6.89
C LEU A 122 -1.32 -10.89 -6.02
N ALA A 123 -2.03 -9.85 -6.42
CA ALA A 123 -1.89 -8.54 -5.85
C ALA A 123 -3.23 -7.86 -5.56
N TYR A 124 -3.16 -6.87 -4.71
CA TYR A 124 -4.26 -5.95 -4.53
C TYR A 124 -4.54 -5.21 -5.85
N PRO A 125 -5.77 -5.30 -6.41
CA PRO A 125 -6.04 -4.83 -7.79
C PRO A 125 -5.71 -3.36 -8.04
N THR A 126 -5.64 -2.56 -6.99
CA THR A 126 -5.39 -1.11 -7.10
C THR A 126 -3.99 -0.77 -7.63
N TYR A 127 -3.00 -1.66 -7.50
CA TYR A 127 -1.67 -1.43 -8.11
C TYR A 127 -1.75 -1.34 -9.63
N ASP A 128 -2.41 -2.31 -10.26
CA ASP A 128 -2.65 -2.32 -11.71
C ASP A 128 -3.53 -1.14 -12.16
N VAL A 129 -4.61 -0.89 -11.42
CA VAL A 129 -5.52 0.24 -11.71
C VAL A 129 -4.78 1.58 -11.67
N GLY A 130 -3.95 1.81 -10.64
CA GLY A 130 -3.18 3.05 -10.51
C GLY A 130 -2.20 3.26 -11.66
N ALA A 131 -1.47 2.21 -12.06
CA ALA A 131 -0.56 2.27 -13.20
C ALA A 131 -1.29 2.60 -14.51
N ARG A 132 -2.44 1.97 -14.77
CA ARG A 132 -3.28 2.25 -15.96
C ARG A 132 -3.89 3.65 -15.94
N LEU A 133 -4.28 4.17 -14.77
CA LEU A 133 -4.77 5.55 -14.64
C LEU A 133 -3.70 6.57 -15.04
N ALA A 134 -2.44 6.31 -14.74
CA ALA A 134 -1.31 7.12 -15.18
C ALA A 134 -0.97 6.92 -16.68
N GLY A 135 -1.55 5.90 -17.32
CA GLY A 135 -1.21 5.51 -18.69
C GLY A 135 0.04 4.62 -18.79
N ALA A 136 0.63 4.23 -17.67
CA ALA A 136 1.86 3.45 -17.63
C ALA A 136 1.63 1.98 -18.04
N GLN A 137 2.69 1.34 -18.50
CA GLN A 137 2.70 -0.08 -18.84
C GLN A 137 2.81 -0.93 -17.57
N VAL A 138 2.03 -2.01 -17.47
CA VAL A 138 2.06 -2.92 -16.34
C VAL A 138 2.80 -4.20 -16.68
N VAL A 139 3.73 -4.58 -15.82
CA VAL A 139 4.38 -5.89 -15.84
C VAL A 139 4.06 -6.64 -14.57
N VAL A 140 3.46 -7.80 -14.73
CA VAL A 140 3.18 -8.73 -13.63
C VAL A 140 4.41 -9.60 -13.42
N ALA A 141 4.98 -9.59 -12.21
CA ALA A 141 6.17 -10.37 -11.89
C ALA A 141 6.34 -10.58 -10.39
N ASP A 142 6.61 -11.82 -9.98
CA ASP A 142 6.94 -12.20 -8.61
C ASP A 142 8.45 -12.38 -8.38
N SER A 143 9.26 -12.22 -9.42
CA SER A 143 10.71 -12.33 -9.33
C SER A 143 11.43 -11.35 -10.25
N LEU A 144 12.64 -10.96 -9.88
CA LEU A 144 13.50 -10.09 -10.68
C LEU A 144 13.83 -10.73 -12.05
N THR A 145 13.89 -12.06 -12.12
CA THR A 145 14.12 -12.80 -13.36
C THR A 145 12.98 -12.63 -14.36
N GLN A 146 11.72 -12.61 -13.89
CA GLN A 146 10.55 -12.35 -14.73
C GLN A 146 10.52 -10.91 -15.26
N VAL A 147 11.01 -9.94 -14.51
CA VAL A 147 11.20 -8.57 -15.00
C VAL A 147 12.26 -8.53 -16.09
N GLY A 148 13.32 -9.32 -15.94
CA GLY A 148 14.41 -9.43 -16.92
C GLY A 148 15.23 -8.14 -17.05
N PRO A 149 15.64 -7.76 -18.29
CA PRO A 149 16.49 -6.59 -18.53
C PRO A 149 15.73 -5.26 -18.48
N ARG A 150 14.41 -5.28 -18.30
CA ARG A 150 13.57 -4.07 -18.31
C ARG A 150 13.92 -3.15 -17.12
N THR A 151 13.75 -1.87 -17.35
CA THR A 151 13.99 -0.82 -16.34
C THR A 151 12.66 -0.22 -15.94
N PRO A 152 12.02 -0.70 -14.85
CA PRO A 152 10.78 -0.11 -14.34
C PRO A 152 11.04 1.22 -13.67
N ALA A 153 10.06 2.13 -13.74
CA ALA A 153 10.06 3.35 -12.97
C ALA A 153 9.54 3.12 -11.53
N LEU A 154 8.60 2.18 -11.38
CA LEU A 154 7.98 1.86 -10.09
C LEU A 154 7.82 0.35 -9.91
N VAL A 155 8.11 -0.14 -8.72
CA VAL A 155 7.92 -1.53 -8.31
C VAL A 155 7.05 -1.56 -7.05
N PHE A 156 5.87 -2.14 -7.15
CA PHE A 156 5.05 -2.44 -5.99
C PHE A 156 5.47 -3.76 -5.37
N ILE A 157 5.67 -3.77 -4.06
CA ILE A 157 5.79 -4.99 -3.26
C ILE A 157 4.80 -4.92 -2.10
N ASN A 158 4.35 -6.07 -1.62
CA ASN A 158 3.43 -6.17 -0.48
C ASN A 158 3.89 -7.29 0.45
N SER A 159 4.29 -6.94 1.67
CA SER A 159 4.80 -7.91 2.65
C SER A 159 4.50 -7.46 4.09
N PRO A 160 3.73 -8.24 4.84
CA PRO A 160 3.00 -9.47 4.46
C PRO A 160 1.99 -9.22 3.33
N SER A 161 1.85 -10.19 2.44
CA SER A 161 1.08 -10.05 1.19
C SER A 161 -0.41 -10.32 1.36
N ASN A 162 -1.23 -9.52 0.72
CA ASN A 162 -2.63 -9.83 0.44
C ASN A 162 -2.77 -10.28 -1.04
N PRO A 163 -3.28 -11.50 -1.35
CA PRO A 163 -4.04 -12.39 -0.46
C PRO A 163 -3.22 -13.54 0.14
N THR A 164 -1.93 -13.68 -0.16
CA THR A 164 -1.18 -14.93 0.10
C THR A 164 -0.67 -15.08 1.52
N GLY A 165 -0.60 -14.00 2.31
CA GLY A 165 0.04 -13.98 3.63
C GLY A 165 1.57 -14.13 3.58
N LYS A 166 2.19 -14.21 2.40
CA LYS A 166 3.63 -14.42 2.23
C LYS A 166 4.42 -13.24 2.81
N VAL A 167 5.42 -13.57 3.61
CA VAL A 167 6.41 -12.61 4.15
C VAL A 167 7.70 -12.71 3.35
N LEU A 168 8.17 -11.59 2.84
CA LEU A 168 9.44 -11.50 2.13
C LEU A 168 10.59 -11.46 3.14
N GLY A 169 11.56 -12.36 2.98
CA GLY A 169 12.74 -12.41 3.84
C GLY A 169 13.71 -11.26 3.58
N VAL A 170 14.56 -10.96 4.58
CA VAL A 170 15.51 -9.84 4.53
C VAL A 170 16.44 -9.87 3.31
N ASP A 171 16.96 -11.04 2.96
CA ASP A 171 17.87 -11.17 1.82
C ASP A 171 17.17 -10.94 0.49
N HIS A 172 15.90 -11.33 0.39
CA HIS A 172 15.08 -11.03 -0.78
C HIS A 172 14.82 -9.53 -0.89
N LEU A 173 14.40 -8.87 0.20
CA LEU A 173 14.18 -7.42 0.24
C LEU A 173 15.46 -6.65 -0.13
N ARG A 174 16.63 -7.04 0.42
CA ARG A 174 17.93 -6.45 0.04
C ARG A 174 18.21 -6.57 -1.46
N LYS A 175 17.96 -7.74 -2.04
CA LYS A 175 18.14 -7.96 -3.49
C LYS A 175 17.22 -7.08 -4.32
N VAL A 176 15.95 -6.96 -3.93
CA VAL A 176 14.99 -6.10 -4.61
C VAL A 176 15.40 -4.64 -4.51
N VAL A 177 15.79 -4.16 -3.32
CA VAL A 177 16.27 -2.78 -3.11
C VAL A 177 17.52 -2.49 -3.93
N GLY A 178 18.53 -3.36 -3.88
CA GLY A 178 19.76 -3.20 -4.66
C GLY A 178 19.46 -3.15 -6.16
N TRP A 179 18.67 -4.09 -6.65
CA TRP A 179 18.27 -4.17 -8.06
C TRP A 179 17.50 -2.94 -8.54
N ALA A 180 16.60 -2.40 -7.69
CA ALA A 180 15.84 -1.20 -8.02
C ALA A 180 16.74 0.04 -8.09
N ARG A 181 17.67 0.19 -7.15
CA ARG A 181 18.65 1.28 -7.13
C ARG A 181 19.54 1.30 -8.37
N GLU A 182 20.03 0.12 -8.80
CA GLU A 182 20.84 -0.01 -10.03
C GLU A 182 20.07 0.47 -11.28
N ARG A 183 18.74 0.48 -11.25
CA ARG A 183 17.86 0.85 -12.35
C ARG A 183 17.19 2.21 -12.18
N GLY A 184 17.44 2.90 -11.07
CA GLY A 184 16.75 4.16 -10.74
C GLY A 184 15.25 3.99 -10.47
N ALA A 185 14.79 2.76 -10.17
CA ALA A 185 13.39 2.47 -9.89
C ALA A 185 13.00 2.85 -8.46
N VAL A 186 11.79 3.37 -8.30
CA VAL A 186 11.17 3.58 -6.98
C VAL A 186 10.52 2.28 -6.52
N ILE A 187 10.71 1.91 -5.25
CA ILE A 187 9.97 0.83 -4.60
C ILE A 187 8.85 1.44 -3.77
N ALA A 188 7.62 1.01 -4.01
CA ALA A 188 6.47 1.25 -3.13
C ALA A 188 6.14 -0.06 -2.39
N SER A 189 6.52 -0.12 -1.14
CA SER A 189 6.25 -1.26 -0.25
C SER A 189 4.95 -1.03 0.49
N ASP A 190 3.93 -1.80 0.16
CA ASP A 190 2.68 -1.81 0.92
C ASP A 190 2.85 -2.69 2.16
N GLU A 191 2.98 -2.04 3.30
CA GLU A 191 3.29 -2.62 4.60
C GLU A 191 2.11 -2.56 5.57
N CYS A 192 0.89 -2.43 5.05
CA CYS A 192 -0.31 -2.29 5.88
C CYS A 192 -0.56 -3.50 6.80
N TYR A 193 0.02 -4.66 6.49
CA TYR A 193 -0.05 -5.88 7.32
C TYR A 193 1.19 -6.15 8.16
N LEU A 194 2.16 -5.23 8.23
CA LEU A 194 3.44 -5.45 8.91
C LEU A 194 3.30 -5.89 10.38
N GLY A 195 2.24 -5.44 11.06
CA GLY A 195 1.95 -5.79 12.45
C GLY A 195 1.14 -7.08 12.65
N LEU A 196 0.78 -7.81 11.59
CA LEU A 196 -0.12 -8.98 11.64
C LEU A 196 0.57 -10.32 11.31
N SER A 197 1.87 -10.42 11.53
CA SER A 197 2.56 -11.70 11.31
C SER A 197 2.38 -12.67 12.49
N TRP A 198 2.40 -13.98 12.18
CA TRP A 198 2.28 -15.06 13.14
C TRP A 198 3.60 -15.83 13.29
N ASP A 199 4.06 -16.46 12.21
CA ASP A 199 5.20 -17.38 12.23
C ASP A 199 6.49 -16.75 11.67
N ALA A 200 6.44 -15.50 11.23
CA ALA A 200 7.56 -14.79 10.65
C ALA A 200 7.72 -13.40 11.25
N SER A 201 8.90 -12.84 11.14
CA SER A 201 9.18 -11.45 11.53
C SER A 201 9.37 -10.60 10.28
N PRO A 202 8.29 -9.99 9.76
CA PRO A 202 8.39 -9.15 8.58
C PRO A 202 9.19 -7.89 8.88
N LEU A 203 9.96 -7.43 7.90
CA LEU A 203 10.71 -6.20 7.98
C LEU A 203 10.19 -5.18 6.96
N SER A 204 10.20 -3.92 7.35
CA SER A 204 9.99 -2.81 6.44
C SER A 204 11.16 -2.68 5.46
N VAL A 205 10.88 -2.19 4.25
CA VAL A 205 11.96 -1.80 3.32
C VAL A 205 12.83 -0.68 3.88
N LEU A 206 12.30 0.12 4.82
CA LEU A 206 13.05 1.19 5.49
C LEU A 206 13.90 0.69 6.67
N HIS A 207 13.72 -0.57 7.12
CA HIS A 207 14.52 -1.10 8.22
C HIS A 207 16.00 -1.10 7.84
N PRO A 208 16.93 -0.70 8.75
CA PRO A 208 18.37 -0.61 8.45
C PRO A 208 18.97 -1.89 7.88
N SER A 209 18.49 -3.06 8.34
CA SER A 209 18.92 -4.37 7.81
C SER A 209 18.54 -4.58 6.33
N VAL A 210 17.58 -3.82 5.77
CA VAL A 210 17.14 -3.91 4.38
C VAL A 210 17.71 -2.77 3.56
N SER A 211 17.47 -1.53 3.99
CA SER A 211 17.85 -0.30 3.28
C SER A 211 19.34 0.04 3.37
N GLY A 212 20.04 -0.50 4.40
CA GLY A 212 21.38 -0.06 4.74
C GLY A 212 21.43 1.34 5.38
N GLY A 213 20.27 1.86 5.82
CA GLY A 213 20.11 3.22 6.35
C GLY A 213 19.91 4.31 5.28
N ASP A 214 19.95 3.95 4.00
CA ASP A 214 19.62 4.83 2.88
C ASP A 214 18.18 4.57 2.41
N HIS A 215 17.31 5.58 2.49
CA HIS A 215 15.90 5.48 2.11
C HIS A 215 15.61 6.03 0.70
N THR A 216 16.64 6.41 -0.05
CA THR A 216 16.49 6.94 -1.41
C THR A 216 15.76 5.93 -2.31
N GLY A 217 14.70 6.38 -2.97
CA GLY A 217 13.89 5.53 -3.86
C GLY A 217 12.97 4.53 -3.14
N LEU A 218 12.83 4.61 -1.81
CA LEU A 218 11.98 3.72 -1.02
C LEU A 218 10.77 4.47 -0.44
N LEU A 219 9.58 3.95 -0.68
CA LEU A 219 8.33 4.39 -0.07
C LEU A 219 7.72 3.21 0.71
N ALA A 220 7.52 3.38 2.01
CA ALA A 220 6.79 2.44 2.84
C ALA A 220 5.39 2.98 3.12
N VAL A 221 4.36 2.22 2.78
CA VAL A 221 2.96 2.58 2.94
C VAL A 221 2.38 1.85 4.15
N HIS A 222 2.05 2.59 5.19
CA HIS A 222 1.49 2.08 6.44
C HIS A 222 0.03 2.48 6.59
N SER A 223 -0.75 1.68 7.32
CA SER A 223 -2.16 1.95 7.60
C SER A 223 -2.50 1.63 9.05
N LEU A 224 -3.33 2.45 9.67
CA LEU A 224 -3.91 2.15 10.98
C LEU A 224 -5.09 1.18 10.87
N SER A 225 -5.73 1.05 9.70
CA SER A 225 -6.95 0.25 9.51
C SER A 225 -6.79 -1.25 9.75
N LYS A 226 -5.55 -1.76 9.85
CA LYS A 226 -5.25 -3.17 10.09
C LYS A 226 -4.59 -3.41 11.46
N THR A 227 -4.20 -2.36 12.17
CA THR A 227 -3.42 -2.46 13.42
C THR A 227 -4.07 -1.76 14.62
N SER A 228 -5.26 -1.17 14.44
CA SER A 228 -5.96 -0.40 15.48
C SER A 228 -7.44 -0.70 15.49
#